data_e08382c2529a3092cfd9029fafbeb53e
#
_entry.id   e08382c2529a3092cfd9029fafbeb53e
#
_cell.length_a   1.000
_cell.length_b   1.000
_cell.length_c   1.000
_cell.angle_alpha   90.00
_cell.angle_beta   90.00
_cell.angle_gamma   90.00
#
_symmetry.space_group_name_H-M   'P 1'
#
loop_
_entity.id
_entity.type
_entity.pdbx_description
1 polymer ?
#
loop_
_entity_poly.entity_id
_entity_poly.type
_entity_poly.pdbx_seq_one_letter_code
_entity_poly.pdbx_strand_id
1 'polypeptide(L)'
;MPMPVFVVDADVCILECNTAAVRLFGPDKQTIVKRRGGEVLHCVHAKEVPEGCGRAPVCPDCPVRKAVQVAARGRRVTRQEARMELTDGGKTTKMDFQISCSAFTYERFTFILLVLEGLND
;
A
#
# COMPACT_ATOMS: atom_id res chain seq x y z
N MET A 1 -13.04 8.84 -11.31
CA MET A 1 -11.69 9.36 -11.04
C MET A 1 -10.69 8.22 -11.01
N PRO A 2 -9.48 8.44 -11.51
CA PRO A 2 -8.47 7.38 -11.47
C PRO A 2 -8.10 7.05 -10.02
N MET A 3 -7.95 5.77 -9.77
CA MET A 3 -7.57 5.26 -8.45
C MET A 3 -6.06 5.06 -8.38
N PRO A 4 -5.43 5.25 -7.20
CA PRO A 4 -4.02 4.93 -7.05
C PRO A 4 -3.79 3.43 -7.23
N VAL A 5 -2.85 3.09 -8.11
CA VAL A 5 -2.49 1.72 -8.43
C VAL A 5 -0.98 1.56 -8.23
N PHE A 6 -0.60 0.52 -7.52
CA PHE A 6 0.80 0.21 -7.24
C PHE A 6 1.14 -1.20 -7.69
N VAL A 7 2.36 -1.39 -8.12
CA VAL A 7 2.94 -2.73 -8.27
C VAL A 7 3.88 -2.94 -7.09
N VAL A 8 3.64 -3.96 -6.31
CA VAL A 8 4.41 -4.21 -5.08
C VAL A 8 4.92 -5.65 -5.04
N ASP A 9 5.92 -5.89 -4.19
CA ASP A 9 6.35 -7.25 -3.86
C ASP A 9 5.61 -7.74 -2.61
N ALA A 10 5.95 -8.94 -2.13
CA ALA A 10 5.28 -9.54 -0.99
C ALA A 10 5.51 -8.79 0.33
N ASP A 11 6.50 -7.93 0.41
CA ASP A 11 6.79 -7.10 1.57
C ASP A 11 6.18 -5.68 1.44
N VAL A 12 5.29 -5.51 0.46
CA VAL A 12 4.61 -4.24 0.16
C VAL A 12 5.59 -3.14 -0.26
N CYS A 13 6.75 -3.52 -0.78
CA CYS A 13 7.68 -2.57 -1.36
C CYS A 13 7.18 -2.15 -2.74
N ILE A 14 7.03 -0.86 -2.96
CA ILE A 14 6.47 -0.32 -4.21
C ILE A 14 7.54 -0.32 -5.29
N LEU A 15 7.24 -0.99 -6.40
CA LEU A 15 8.15 -1.11 -7.54
C LEU A 15 7.72 -0.20 -8.69
N GLU A 16 6.43 0.10 -8.78
CA GLU A 16 5.88 0.97 -9.81
C GLU A 16 4.54 1.52 -9.34
N CYS A 17 4.10 2.65 -9.92
CA CYS A 17 2.80 3.24 -9.61
C CYS A 17 2.28 4.05 -10.79
N ASN A 18 0.97 4.35 -10.77
CA ASN A 18 0.35 5.15 -11.82
C ASN A 18 0.35 6.64 -11.45
N THR A 19 -0.12 7.47 -12.37
CA THR A 19 -0.18 8.93 -12.19
C THR A 19 -1.08 9.33 -11.02
N ALA A 20 -2.18 8.60 -10.79
CA ALA A 20 -3.07 8.90 -9.67
C ALA A 20 -2.36 8.74 -8.33
N ALA A 21 -1.50 7.73 -8.20
CA ALA A 21 -0.71 7.53 -6.98
C ALA A 21 0.28 8.68 -6.77
N VAL A 22 0.91 9.14 -7.84
CA VAL A 22 1.84 10.29 -7.77
C VAL A 22 1.10 11.54 -7.32
N ARG A 23 -0.10 11.79 -7.86
CA ARG A 23 -0.88 12.97 -7.48
C ARG A 23 -1.28 12.99 -6.02
N LEU A 24 -1.53 11.80 -5.43
CA LEU A 24 -1.96 11.71 -4.04
C LEU A 24 -0.80 11.71 -3.05
N PHE A 25 0.33 11.10 -3.38
CA PHE A 25 1.33 10.77 -2.39
C PHE A 25 2.71 11.38 -2.62
N GLY A 26 2.99 11.91 -3.77
CA GLY A 26 4.32 12.41 -4.00
C GLY A 26 4.38 13.59 -4.93
N PRO A 27 5.50 14.32 -4.95
CA PRO A 27 5.74 15.26 -6.04
C PRO A 27 6.08 14.53 -7.34
N ASP A 28 6.63 13.32 -7.26
CA ASP A 28 6.97 12.52 -8.43
C ASP A 28 7.02 11.03 -8.09
N LYS A 29 7.18 10.20 -9.12
CA LYS A 29 7.25 8.75 -8.97
C LYS A 29 8.47 8.31 -8.16
N GLN A 30 9.58 9.02 -8.25
CA GLN A 30 10.81 8.64 -7.58
C GLN A 30 10.71 8.72 -6.06
N THR A 31 9.81 9.54 -5.53
CA THR A 31 9.59 9.62 -4.09
C THR A 31 8.72 8.49 -3.56
N ILE A 32 8.07 7.74 -4.44
CA ILE A 32 7.14 6.66 -4.09
C ILE A 32 7.80 5.29 -4.28
N VAL A 33 8.47 5.10 -5.41
CA VAL A 33 9.07 3.82 -5.78
C VAL A 33 10.19 3.45 -4.82
N LYS A 34 10.30 2.15 -4.52
CA LYS A 34 11.25 1.54 -3.58
C LYS A 34 10.92 1.78 -2.10
N ARG A 35 9.79 2.40 -1.80
CA ARG A 35 9.30 2.54 -0.42
C ARG A 35 8.21 1.51 -0.17
N ARG A 36 7.98 1.20 1.10
CA ARG A 36 6.86 0.34 1.49
C ARG A 36 5.57 1.14 1.52
N GLY A 37 4.45 0.43 1.35
CA GLY A 37 3.14 1.07 1.24
C GLY A 37 2.80 1.97 2.42
N GLY A 38 3.07 1.53 3.65
CA GLY A 38 2.78 2.33 4.83
C GLY A 38 3.59 3.62 4.91
N GLU A 39 4.81 3.63 4.38
CA GLU A 39 5.62 4.84 4.36
C GLU A 39 5.03 5.88 3.38
N VAL A 40 4.52 5.42 2.24
CA VAL A 40 3.91 6.30 1.23
C VAL A 40 2.54 6.79 1.68
N LEU A 41 1.74 5.92 2.31
CA LEU A 41 0.41 6.25 2.82
C LEU A 41 0.46 7.05 4.12
N HIS A 42 1.63 7.22 4.71
CA HIS A 42 1.83 7.87 6.01
C HIS A 42 1.11 7.13 7.14
N CYS A 43 1.19 5.79 7.11
CA CYS A 43 0.66 4.95 8.17
C CYS A 43 1.35 5.30 9.50
N VAL A 44 0.56 5.46 10.57
CA VAL A 44 1.10 5.81 11.88
C VAL A 44 2.13 4.78 12.36
N HIS A 45 1.93 3.51 12.03
CA HIS A 45 2.82 2.44 12.46
C HIS A 45 4.16 2.41 11.73
N ALA A 46 4.28 3.07 10.57
CA ALA A 46 5.54 3.10 9.84
C ALA A 46 6.64 3.83 10.60
N LYS A 47 6.28 4.69 11.55
CA LYS A 47 7.23 5.47 12.34
C LYS A 47 7.45 4.91 13.74
N GLU A 48 6.76 3.83 14.12
CA GLU A 48 6.89 3.25 15.46
C GLU A 48 8.23 2.56 15.69
N VAL A 49 8.84 2.07 14.61
CA VAL A 49 10.16 1.43 14.68
C VAL A 49 11.07 2.00 13.59
N PRO A 50 12.40 2.02 13.81
CA PRO A 50 13.34 2.55 12.82
C PRO A 50 13.30 1.80 11.48
N GLU A 51 12.93 0.52 11.50
CA GLU A 51 12.87 -0.31 10.30
C GLU A 51 11.71 0.05 9.38
N GLY A 52 10.72 0.81 9.87
CA GLY A 52 9.65 1.36 9.06
C GLY A 52 8.46 0.43 8.87
N CYS A 53 7.77 0.61 7.75
CA CYS A 53 6.56 -0.12 7.41
C CYS A 53 6.79 -1.64 7.43
N GLY A 54 5.86 -2.36 8.06
CA GLY A 54 5.90 -3.81 8.13
C GLY A 54 6.69 -4.37 9.29
N ARG A 55 7.32 -3.52 10.09
CA ARG A 55 8.21 -3.96 11.17
C ARG A 55 7.69 -3.64 12.57
N ALA A 56 6.61 -2.87 12.68
CA ALA A 56 5.99 -2.59 13.97
C ALA A 56 5.21 -3.82 14.47
N PRO A 57 4.99 -3.96 15.79
CA PRO A 57 4.29 -5.14 16.35
C PRO A 57 2.90 -5.38 15.77
N VAL A 58 2.19 -4.34 15.33
CA VAL A 58 0.84 -4.47 14.78
C VAL A 58 0.82 -4.71 13.27
N CYS A 59 1.96 -4.62 12.59
CA CYS A 59 2.02 -4.76 11.13
C CYS A 59 1.54 -6.11 10.61
N PRO A 60 1.71 -7.25 11.31
CA PRO A 60 1.10 -8.50 10.85
C PRO A 60 -0.41 -8.42 10.68
N ASP A 61 -1.09 -7.49 11.39
CA ASP A 61 -2.52 -7.28 11.27
C ASP A 61 -2.89 -6.15 10.29
N CYS A 62 -1.90 -5.54 9.62
CA CYS A 62 -2.14 -4.47 8.66
C CYS A 62 -3.00 -4.98 7.49
N PRO A 63 -4.13 -4.32 7.19
CA PRO A 63 -5.02 -4.79 6.12
C PRO A 63 -4.37 -4.80 4.74
N VAL A 64 -3.50 -3.84 4.45
CA VAL A 64 -2.79 -3.79 3.17
C VAL A 64 -1.81 -4.95 3.07
N ARG A 65 -1.02 -5.19 4.12
CA ARG A 65 -0.06 -6.30 4.15
C ARG A 65 -0.75 -7.64 4.04
N LYS A 66 -1.87 -7.83 4.75
CA LYS A 66 -2.65 -9.07 4.67
C LYS A 66 -3.18 -9.31 3.27
N ALA A 67 -3.73 -8.28 2.62
CA ALA A 67 -4.26 -8.38 1.26
C ALA A 67 -3.16 -8.76 0.27
N VAL A 68 -2.00 -8.12 0.38
CA VAL A 68 -0.85 -8.41 -0.48
C VAL A 68 -0.38 -9.85 -0.28
N GLN A 69 -0.32 -10.32 0.97
CA GLN A 69 0.11 -11.69 1.24
C GLN A 69 -0.89 -12.74 0.72
N VAL A 70 -2.19 -12.47 0.82
CA VAL A 70 -3.21 -13.34 0.25
C VAL A 70 -3.05 -13.41 -1.26
N ALA A 71 -2.85 -12.28 -1.93
CA ALA A 71 -2.63 -12.24 -3.37
C ALA A 71 -1.35 -12.98 -3.76
N ALA A 72 -0.30 -12.85 -2.97
CA ALA A 72 0.97 -13.53 -3.25
C ALA A 72 0.83 -15.06 -3.20
N ARG A 73 -0.17 -15.56 -2.47
CA ARG A 73 -0.48 -16.99 -2.41
C ARG A 73 -1.39 -17.45 -3.55
N GLY A 74 -1.73 -16.56 -4.47
CA GLY A 74 -2.54 -16.89 -5.63
C GLY A 74 -4.02 -16.60 -5.50
N ARG A 75 -4.45 -15.96 -4.41
CA ARG A 75 -5.87 -15.61 -4.21
C ARG A 75 -6.08 -14.13 -4.51
N ARG A 76 -7.06 -13.83 -5.36
CA ARG A 76 -7.41 -12.45 -5.67
C ARG A 76 -8.19 -11.83 -4.50
N VAL A 77 -7.86 -10.60 -4.15
CA VAL A 77 -8.61 -9.80 -3.18
C VAL A 77 -9.39 -8.75 -3.96
N THR A 78 -10.70 -8.67 -3.76
CA THR A 78 -11.55 -7.72 -4.48
C THR A 78 -12.29 -6.84 -3.49
N ARG A 79 -12.04 -5.53 -3.54
CA ARG A 79 -12.71 -4.50 -2.75
C ARG A 79 -12.86 -4.85 -1.28
N GLN A 80 -11.79 -5.36 -0.70
CA GLN A 80 -11.76 -5.65 0.73
C GLN A 80 -11.75 -4.34 1.52
N GLU A 81 -12.73 -4.18 2.39
CA GLU A 81 -12.80 -2.98 3.23
C GLU A 81 -11.66 -2.96 4.23
N ALA A 82 -11.08 -1.77 4.43
CA ALA A 82 -9.95 -1.59 5.32
C ALA A 82 -10.05 -0.24 6.03
N ARG A 83 -9.49 -0.19 7.22
CA ARG A 83 -9.35 1.05 7.98
C ARG A 83 -7.91 1.14 8.48
N MET A 84 -7.29 2.28 8.23
CA MET A 84 -5.93 2.54 8.68
C MET A 84 -5.85 3.90 9.32
N GLU A 85 -4.94 4.04 10.27
CA GLU A 85 -4.61 5.34 10.85
C GLU A 85 -3.44 5.93 10.06
N LEU A 86 -3.69 7.08 9.44
CA LEU A 86 -2.70 7.78 8.63
C LEU A 86 -2.36 9.11 9.29
N THR A 87 -1.11 9.52 9.15
CA THR A 87 -0.62 10.79 9.71
C THR A 87 -0.52 11.83 8.62
N ASP A 88 -1.09 13.01 8.85
CA ASP A 88 -1.00 14.13 7.93
C ASP A 88 -0.77 15.40 8.73
N GLY A 89 0.40 16.03 8.53
CA GLY A 89 0.73 17.28 9.20
C GLY A 89 0.68 17.21 10.72
N GLY A 90 1.00 16.06 11.30
CA GLY A 90 0.96 15.85 12.74
C GLY A 90 -0.37 15.39 13.29
N LYS A 91 -1.39 15.29 12.43
CA LYS A 91 -2.71 14.78 12.82
C LYS A 91 -2.86 13.34 12.35
N THR A 92 -3.41 12.50 13.23
CA THR A 92 -3.73 11.11 12.90
C THR A 92 -5.20 11.03 12.53
N THR A 93 -5.48 10.49 11.35
CA THR A 93 -6.83 10.34 10.82
C THR A 93 -7.09 8.88 10.50
N LYS A 94 -8.27 8.37 10.89
CA LYS A 94 -8.70 7.05 10.47
C LYS A 94 -9.34 7.14 9.10
N MET A 95 -8.80 6.38 8.15
CA MET A 95 -9.30 6.37 6.78
C MET A 95 -9.92 5.01 6.47
N ASP A 96 -11.12 5.03 5.90
CA ASP A 96 -11.79 3.85 5.37
C ASP A 96 -11.59 3.83 3.87
N PHE A 97 -11.19 2.68 3.34
CA PHE A 97 -10.96 2.51 1.91
C PHE A 97 -11.11 1.04 1.54
N GLN A 98 -11.04 0.76 0.25
CA GLN A 98 -11.16 -0.61 -0.26
C GLN A 98 -9.88 -1.01 -0.95
N ILE A 99 -9.47 -2.25 -0.74
CA ILE A 99 -8.23 -2.80 -1.28
C ILE A 99 -8.58 -3.89 -2.28
N SER A 100 -7.97 -3.83 -3.45
CA SER A 100 -8.01 -4.91 -4.43
C SER A 100 -6.59 -5.31 -4.77
N CYS A 101 -6.31 -6.60 -4.74
CA CYS A 101 -4.99 -7.14 -5.04
C CYS A 101 -5.11 -8.35 -5.95
N SER A 102 -4.18 -8.48 -6.90
CA SER A 102 -4.02 -9.69 -7.69
C SER A 102 -2.55 -9.88 -8.03
N ALA A 103 -2.11 -11.13 -8.03
CA ALA A 103 -0.73 -11.45 -8.40
C ALA A 103 -0.62 -11.64 -9.91
N PHE A 104 0.52 -11.28 -10.46
CA PHE A 104 0.85 -11.58 -11.85
C PHE A 104 2.34 -11.92 -11.94
N THR A 105 2.71 -12.64 -12.98
CA THR A 105 4.09 -13.06 -13.19
C THR A 105 4.66 -12.36 -14.42
N TYR A 106 5.84 -11.79 -14.28
CA TYR A 106 6.57 -11.16 -15.35
C TYR A 106 8.04 -11.55 -15.25
N GLU A 107 8.58 -12.12 -16.33
CA GLU A 107 9.97 -12.54 -16.38
C GLU A 107 10.41 -13.41 -15.20
N ARG A 108 9.58 -14.38 -14.82
CA ARG A 108 9.82 -15.35 -13.72
C ARG A 108 9.66 -14.78 -12.31
N PHE A 109 9.31 -13.50 -12.19
CA PHE A 109 9.06 -12.89 -10.89
C PHE A 109 7.56 -12.69 -10.69
N THR A 110 7.11 -12.87 -9.47
CA THR A 110 5.71 -12.63 -9.10
C THR A 110 5.60 -11.24 -8.47
N PHE A 111 4.70 -10.45 -9.02
CA PHE A 111 4.38 -9.11 -8.53
C PHE A 111 2.92 -9.06 -8.13
N ILE A 112 2.56 -8.08 -7.31
CA ILE A 112 1.18 -7.89 -6.89
C ILE A 112 0.71 -6.51 -7.36
N LEU A 113 -0.44 -6.50 -8.03
CA LEU A 113 -1.12 -5.27 -8.40
C LEU A 113 -1.99 -4.87 -7.21
N LEU A 114 -1.75 -3.70 -6.65
CA LEU A 114 -2.45 -3.18 -5.49
C LEU A 114 -3.22 -1.94 -5.90
N VAL A 115 -4.55 -1.96 -5.72
CA VAL A 115 -5.44 -0.85 -6.05
C VAL A 115 -6.12 -0.40 -4.76
N LEU A 116 -6.08 0.91 -4.49
CA LEU A 116 -6.72 1.50 -3.33
C LEU A 116 -7.85 2.43 -3.78
N GLU A 117 -9.06 2.16 -3.33
CA GLU A 117 -10.24 2.97 -3.63
C GLU A 117 -10.67 3.75 -2.39
N GLY A 118 -11.03 5.02 -2.56
CA GLY A 118 -11.54 5.83 -1.47
C GLY A 118 -10.51 6.70 -0.77
N LEU A 119 -9.27 6.73 -1.24
CA LEU A 119 -8.21 7.55 -0.67
C LEU A 119 -8.04 8.89 -1.37
N ASN A 120 -8.88 9.22 -2.32
CA ASN A 120 -8.69 10.38 -3.19
C ASN A 120 -9.46 11.61 -2.73
N ASP A 121 -9.86 11.67 -1.50
CA ASP A 121 -10.58 12.84 -0.96
C ASP A 121 -9.63 13.89 -0.40
#